data_a4196311ac2bb1a4be8f713497b5d478
#
_entry.id   a4196311ac2bb1a4be8f713497b5d478
#
_cell.length_a   1.000
_cell.length_b   1.000
_cell.length_c   1.000
_cell.angle_alpha   90.00
_cell.angle_beta   90.00
_cell.angle_gamma   90.00
#
_symmetry.space_group_name_H-M   'P 1'
#
loop_
_entity.id
_entity.type
_entity.pdbx_description
1 polymer ?
#
loop_
_entity_poly.entity_id
_entity_poly.type
_entity_poly.pdbx_seq_one_letter_code
_entity_poly.pdbx_strand_id
1 'polypeptide(L)'
;MEEFYLGTHRLPHIDISEIPLFISHRVLKERKKKPFNPRSPVAIDSGGFSELSLYGEWRTTPSEYIETLTRMEGLNLKIDWAASQDWMVEDIMLSKTGKTILEHQELTVRNFIELYDSETGFEFVPTIQGQTLEQYRHHVGMYRERGFDLKRLNRVGVGSVCRRESTREIEFIMSNLANDGLSIHGFGVKSGGMKRYAQHLKSADSLAWSFNARVRKEYCQVHQENHTTKNCANCFHYAVEWFNRCIEPHLSFDCECINTDMGGKCTDCLRSVA
;
A
#
# COMPACT_ATOMS: atom_id res chain seq x y z
N MET A 1 12.64 -3.82 5.25
CA MET A 1 11.66 -3.29 4.28
C MET A 1 12.36 -2.25 3.42
N GLU A 2 12.25 -2.37 2.09
CA GLU A 2 12.99 -1.51 1.14
C GLU A 2 12.27 -0.19 0.86
N GLU A 3 10.94 -0.21 0.78
CA GLU A 3 10.13 0.91 0.35
C GLU A 3 8.91 1.12 1.24
N PHE A 4 8.49 2.38 1.37
CA PHE A 4 7.24 2.72 2.05
C PHE A 4 6.51 3.82 1.29
N TYR A 5 5.20 3.65 1.14
CA TYR A 5 4.31 4.61 0.49
C TYR A 5 3.41 5.27 1.53
N LEU A 6 3.58 6.58 1.72
CA LEU A 6 2.78 7.36 2.66
C LEU A 6 1.36 7.54 2.11
N GLY A 7 0.39 6.88 2.73
CA GLY A 7 -1.02 6.99 2.33
C GLY A 7 -1.55 8.41 2.46
N THR A 8 -2.22 8.93 1.44
CA THR A 8 -2.88 10.25 1.49
C THR A 8 -4.11 10.31 0.61
N HIS A 9 -5.09 11.09 1.04
CA HIS A 9 -6.27 11.47 0.24
C HIS A 9 -6.21 12.95 -0.22
N ARG A 10 -5.06 13.63 0.00
CA ARG A 10 -4.87 15.04 -0.33
C ARG A 10 -3.98 15.20 -1.54
N LEU A 11 -4.56 15.52 -2.71
CA LEU A 11 -3.81 15.70 -3.96
C LEU A 11 -2.67 16.73 -3.88
N PRO A 12 -2.78 17.85 -3.11
CA PRO A 12 -1.65 18.78 -2.97
C PRO A 12 -0.39 18.17 -2.36
N HIS A 13 -0.50 17.04 -1.65
CA HIS A 13 0.68 16.35 -1.12
C HIS A 13 1.60 15.80 -2.22
N ILE A 14 1.06 15.51 -3.41
CA ILE A 14 1.82 15.03 -4.57
C ILE A 14 2.93 16.00 -4.96
N ASP A 15 2.61 17.30 -4.94
CA ASP A 15 3.52 18.35 -5.41
C ASP A 15 4.59 18.74 -4.38
N ILE A 16 4.48 18.23 -3.12
CA ILE A 16 5.38 18.61 -2.02
C ILE A 16 6.06 17.44 -1.33
N SER A 17 5.60 16.19 -1.55
CA SER A 17 6.16 15.01 -0.89
C SER A 17 7.41 14.51 -1.58
N GLU A 18 8.47 14.33 -0.81
CA GLU A 18 9.67 13.59 -1.22
C GLU A 18 9.59 12.11 -0.82
N ILE A 19 8.63 11.76 0.02
CA ILE A 19 8.30 10.38 0.38
C ILE A 19 7.34 9.84 -0.67
N PRO A 20 7.54 8.61 -1.22
CA PRO A 20 6.59 7.97 -2.12
C PRO A 20 5.18 7.93 -1.52
N LEU A 21 4.17 8.18 -2.34
CA LEU A 21 2.78 8.29 -1.89
C LEU A 21 1.93 7.11 -2.34
N PHE A 22 0.95 6.73 -1.51
CA PHE A 22 -0.12 5.81 -1.86
C PHE A 22 -1.45 6.55 -1.92
N ILE A 23 -2.07 6.59 -3.09
CA ILE A 23 -3.27 7.40 -3.33
C ILE A 23 -4.37 6.53 -3.95
N SER A 24 -5.56 6.57 -3.37
CA SER A 24 -6.68 5.82 -3.92
C SER A 24 -7.15 6.40 -5.25
N HIS A 25 -7.40 5.53 -6.22
CA HIS A 25 -8.05 5.81 -7.50
C HIS A 25 -9.29 6.72 -7.33
N ARG A 26 -10.08 6.50 -6.29
CA ARG A 26 -11.28 7.29 -6.00
C ARG A 26 -11.01 8.78 -5.82
N VAL A 27 -9.83 9.14 -5.31
CA VAL A 27 -9.44 10.57 -5.15
C VAL A 27 -9.00 11.16 -6.48
N LEU A 28 -8.47 10.34 -7.39
CA LEU A 28 -7.98 10.74 -8.70
C LEU A 28 -9.09 10.80 -9.76
N LYS A 29 -10.14 9.99 -9.62
CA LYS A 29 -11.22 9.79 -10.61
C LYS A 29 -11.81 11.12 -11.10
N GLU A 30 -12.01 12.08 -10.22
CA GLU A 30 -12.63 13.37 -10.55
C GLU A 30 -11.65 14.42 -11.08
N ARG A 31 -10.35 14.14 -11.07
CA ARG A 31 -9.33 15.07 -11.57
C ARG A 31 -9.31 15.09 -13.09
N LYS A 32 -9.50 16.28 -13.72
CA LYS A 32 -9.64 16.38 -15.18
C LYS A 32 -8.59 17.24 -15.88
N LYS A 33 -8.08 18.31 -15.26
CA LYS A 33 -7.37 19.36 -16.03
C LYS A 33 -6.07 19.89 -15.43
N LYS A 34 -5.88 19.84 -14.10
CA LYS A 34 -4.73 20.48 -13.49
C LYS A 34 -3.55 19.50 -13.42
N PRO A 35 -2.41 19.74 -14.08
CA PRO A 35 -1.22 18.89 -13.97
C PRO A 35 -0.69 18.81 -12.56
N PHE A 36 0.09 17.75 -12.30
CA PHE A 36 0.87 17.56 -11.09
C PHE A 36 2.33 17.99 -11.32
N ASN A 37 3.02 18.26 -10.22
CA ASN A 37 4.46 18.43 -10.20
C ASN A 37 5.07 17.50 -9.13
N PRO A 38 5.00 16.16 -9.34
CA PRO A 38 5.38 15.18 -8.33
C PRO A 38 6.90 15.22 -8.10
N ARG A 39 7.29 15.22 -6.81
CA ARG A 39 8.69 15.12 -6.38
C ARG A 39 9.10 13.68 -6.11
N SER A 40 8.14 12.80 -5.87
CA SER A 40 8.33 11.38 -5.62
C SER A 40 7.34 10.54 -6.43
N PRO A 41 7.61 9.23 -6.64
CA PRO A 41 6.66 8.34 -7.30
C PRO A 41 5.38 8.15 -6.48
N VAL A 42 4.30 7.76 -7.17
CA VAL A 42 2.99 7.53 -6.58
C VAL A 42 2.51 6.15 -6.94
N ALA A 43 2.23 5.32 -5.93
CA ALA A 43 1.51 4.08 -6.09
C ALA A 43 0.00 4.31 -5.96
N ILE A 44 -0.79 3.57 -6.73
CA ILE A 44 -2.25 3.75 -6.80
C ILE A 44 -2.97 2.59 -6.11
N ASP A 45 -3.75 2.91 -5.07
CA ASP A 45 -4.76 2.02 -4.51
C ASP A 45 -5.97 1.94 -5.44
N SER A 46 -6.42 0.73 -5.74
CA SER A 46 -7.58 0.51 -6.61
C SER A 46 -8.91 1.08 -6.07
N GLY A 47 -9.01 1.28 -4.75
CA GLY A 47 -10.21 1.77 -4.08
C GLY A 47 -11.21 0.67 -3.69
N GLY A 48 -10.78 -0.59 -3.72
CA GLY A 48 -11.60 -1.77 -3.50
C GLY A 48 -12.37 -1.78 -2.20
N PHE A 49 -11.75 -1.36 -1.09
CA PHE A 49 -12.45 -1.26 0.19
C PHE A 49 -13.71 -0.39 0.09
N SER A 50 -13.62 0.73 -0.59
CA SER A 50 -14.78 1.64 -0.74
C SER A 50 -15.81 1.08 -1.72
N GLU A 51 -15.40 0.48 -2.82
CA GLU A 51 -16.31 -0.12 -3.80
C GLU A 51 -17.13 -1.24 -3.13
N LEU A 52 -16.48 -2.21 -2.53
CA LEU A 52 -17.16 -3.34 -1.90
C LEU A 52 -17.98 -2.93 -0.66
N SER A 53 -17.48 -2.00 0.17
CA SER A 53 -18.23 -1.56 1.36
C SER A 53 -19.47 -0.75 1.04
N LEU A 54 -19.47 0.03 -0.03
CA LEU A 54 -20.60 0.87 -0.44
C LEU A 54 -21.60 0.11 -1.28
N TYR A 55 -21.11 -0.72 -2.21
CA TYR A 55 -21.95 -1.29 -3.26
C TYR A 55 -22.09 -2.81 -3.20
N GLY A 56 -21.23 -3.51 -2.47
CA GLY A 56 -21.16 -4.98 -2.46
C GLY A 56 -20.60 -5.58 -3.76
N GLU A 57 -20.09 -4.74 -4.66
CA GLU A 57 -19.56 -5.10 -5.97
C GLU A 57 -18.57 -4.04 -6.47
N TRP A 58 -17.78 -4.38 -7.48
CA TRP A 58 -17.02 -3.41 -8.25
C TRP A 58 -17.92 -2.71 -9.25
N ARG A 59 -18.05 -1.39 -9.15
CA ARG A 59 -18.71 -0.53 -10.14
C ARG A 59 -17.74 0.09 -11.12
N THR A 60 -16.51 0.35 -10.67
CA THR A 60 -15.41 0.79 -11.55
C THR A 60 -14.89 -0.43 -12.30
N THR A 61 -15.04 -0.45 -13.62
CA THR A 61 -14.52 -1.52 -14.47
C THR A 61 -12.98 -1.39 -14.60
N PRO A 62 -12.25 -2.49 -14.97
CA PRO A 62 -10.83 -2.41 -15.28
C PRO A 62 -10.51 -1.36 -16.35
N SER A 63 -11.32 -1.25 -17.40
CA SER A 63 -11.17 -0.23 -18.45
C SER A 63 -11.26 1.21 -17.90
N GLU A 64 -12.28 1.52 -17.08
CA GLU A 64 -12.41 2.85 -16.44
C GLU A 64 -11.26 3.14 -15.49
N TYR A 65 -10.72 2.10 -14.83
CA TYR A 65 -9.53 2.23 -13.98
C TYR A 65 -8.32 2.63 -14.82
N ILE A 66 -8.04 1.90 -15.91
CA ILE A 66 -6.97 2.19 -16.87
C ILE A 66 -7.12 3.60 -17.47
N GLU A 67 -8.31 3.98 -17.92
CA GLU A 67 -8.57 5.31 -18.45
C GLU A 67 -8.22 6.42 -17.44
N THR A 68 -8.49 6.17 -16.15
CA THR A 68 -8.12 7.11 -15.10
C THR A 68 -6.59 7.19 -14.94
N LEU A 69 -5.88 6.05 -14.92
CA LEU A 69 -4.42 6.03 -14.80
C LEU A 69 -3.77 6.74 -15.98
N THR A 70 -4.18 6.44 -17.20
CA THR A 70 -3.69 7.09 -18.43
C THR A 70 -3.93 8.61 -18.41
N ARG A 71 -5.11 9.02 -17.96
CA ARG A 71 -5.40 10.45 -17.78
C ARG A 71 -4.50 11.10 -16.73
N MET A 72 -4.21 10.43 -15.62
CA MET A 72 -3.33 10.94 -14.57
C MET A 72 -1.88 11.06 -15.05
N GLU A 73 -1.39 10.07 -15.79
CA GLU A 73 -0.08 10.11 -16.44
C GLU A 73 0.00 11.29 -17.43
N GLY A 74 -1.05 11.49 -18.26
CA GLY A 74 -1.18 12.66 -19.14
C GLY A 74 -1.22 14.00 -18.39
N LEU A 75 -1.55 14.00 -17.11
CA LEU A 75 -1.45 15.13 -16.19
C LEU A 75 -0.11 15.17 -15.41
N ASN A 76 0.90 14.46 -15.89
CA ASN A 76 2.24 14.40 -15.31
C ASN A 76 2.31 13.72 -13.93
N LEU A 77 1.39 12.81 -13.59
CA LEU A 77 1.54 11.98 -12.40
C LEU A 77 2.56 10.88 -12.66
N LYS A 78 3.58 10.76 -11.82
CA LYS A 78 4.58 9.68 -11.89
C LYS A 78 4.02 8.45 -11.18
N ILE A 79 3.30 7.61 -11.92
CA ILE A 79 2.77 6.34 -11.39
C ILE A 79 3.90 5.33 -11.33
N ASP A 80 4.18 4.81 -10.14
CA ASP A 80 5.16 3.75 -9.91
C ASP A 80 4.55 2.39 -10.22
N TRP A 81 3.43 2.09 -9.56
CA TRP A 81 2.62 0.90 -9.78
C TRP A 81 1.18 1.14 -9.37
N ALA A 82 0.29 0.24 -9.76
CA ALA A 82 -1.12 0.29 -9.41
C ALA A 82 -1.59 -1.06 -8.83
N ALA A 83 -2.29 -1.04 -7.71
CA ALA A 83 -2.90 -2.22 -7.15
C ALA A 83 -3.99 -2.76 -8.08
N SER A 84 -4.04 -4.08 -8.28
CA SER A 84 -5.16 -4.69 -8.99
C SER A 84 -6.48 -4.52 -8.23
N GLN A 85 -7.59 -4.61 -8.95
CA GLN A 85 -8.93 -4.51 -8.38
C GLN A 85 -9.30 -5.81 -7.64
N ASP A 86 -8.90 -5.89 -6.37
CA ASP A 86 -9.05 -7.06 -5.52
C ASP A 86 -10.41 -7.15 -4.82
N TRP A 87 -10.81 -8.35 -4.45
CA TRP A 87 -11.98 -8.65 -3.65
C TRP A 87 -11.54 -9.11 -2.27
N MET A 88 -11.64 -8.23 -1.29
CA MET A 88 -11.21 -8.50 0.08
C MET A 88 -12.08 -9.55 0.77
N VAL A 89 -11.46 -10.37 1.63
CA VAL A 89 -12.11 -11.52 2.28
C VAL A 89 -12.36 -11.33 3.78
N GLU A 90 -12.34 -10.09 4.28
CA GLU A 90 -12.82 -9.81 5.63
C GLU A 90 -14.32 -10.14 5.76
N ASP A 91 -14.74 -10.66 6.90
CA ASP A 91 -16.12 -11.10 7.16
C ASP A 91 -17.17 -10.04 6.78
N ILE A 92 -16.86 -8.76 7.03
CA ILE A 92 -17.75 -7.66 6.66
C ILE A 92 -17.91 -7.55 5.14
N MET A 93 -16.88 -7.85 4.36
CA MET A 93 -16.93 -7.81 2.90
C MET A 93 -17.65 -9.03 2.35
N LEU A 94 -17.36 -10.22 2.88
CA LEU A 94 -18.09 -11.45 2.52
C LEU A 94 -19.59 -11.32 2.79
N SER A 95 -19.95 -10.79 3.97
CA SER A 95 -21.34 -10.51 4.32
C SER A 95 -22.00 -9.50 3.37
N LYS A 96 -21.25 -8.50 2.92
CA LYS A 96 -21.74 -7.43 2.05
C LYS A 96 -21.98 -7.91 0.62
N THR A 97 -21.07 -8.74 0.11
CA THR A 97 -21.11 -9.26 -1.26
C THR A 97 -21.97 -10.50 -1.41
N GLY A 98 -22.21 -11.22 -0.32
CA GLY A 98 -22.89 -12.53 -0.31
C GLY A 98 -22.08 -13.65 -0.98
N LYS A 99 -20.77 -13.46 -1.15
CA LYS A 99 -19.86 -14.40 -1.84
C LYS A 99 -18.93 -15.08 -0.84
N THR A 100 -18.42 -16.23 -1.26
CA THR A 100 -17.41 -17.00 -0.51
C THR A 100 -16.01 -16.43 -0.68
N ILE A 101 -15.06 -16.86 0.17
CA ILE A 101 -13.64 -16.53 0.03
C ILE A 101 -13.10 -16.97 -1.33
N LEU A 102 -13.47 -18.18 -1.77
CA LEU A 102 -13.04 -18.71 -3.07
C LEU A 102 -13.50 -17.84 -4.24
N GLU A 103 -14.78 -17.45 -4.26
CA GLU A 103 -15.29 -16.55 -5.29
C GLU A 103 -14.60 -15.19 -5.29
N HIS A 104 -14.27 -14.63 -4.11
CA HIS A 104 -13.48 -13.40 -4.02
C HIS A 104 -12.08 -13.58 -4.59
N GLN A 105 -11.43 -14.71 -4.31
CA GLN A 105 -10.11 -15.04 -4.86
C GLN A 105 -10.17 -15.17 -6.39
N GLU A 106 -11.14 -15.90 -6.93
CA GLU A 106 -11.34 -16.05 -8.38
C GLU A 106 -11.57 -14.71 -9.08
N LEU A 107 -12.42 -13.86 -8.50
CA LEU A 107 -12.70 -12.53 -9.01
C LEU A 107 -11.46 -11.61 -8.97
N THR A 108 -10.64 -11.72 -7.92
CA THR A 108 -9.37 -10.99 -7.81
C THR A 108 -8.39 -11.40 -8.89
N VAL A 109 -8.20 -12.70 -9.12
CA VAL A 109 -7.33 -13.22 -10.20
C VAL A 109 -7.83 -12.75 -11.57
N ARG A 110 -9.12 -12.85 -11.81
CA ARG A 110 -9.72 -12.41 -13.08
C ARG A 110 -9.47 -10.93 -13.35
N ASN A 111 -9.71 -10.08 -12.37
CA ASN A 111 -9.51 -8.63 -12.52
C ASN A 111 -8.03 -8.29 -12.76
N PHE A 112 -7.10 -8.99 -12.08
CA PHE A 112 -5.67 -8.82 -12.35
C PHE A 112 -5.31 -9.20 -13.79
N ILE A 113 -5.79 -10.34 -14.28
CA ILE A 113 -5.50 -10.80 -15.66
C ILE A 113 -6.03 -9.77 -16.67
N GLU A 114 -7.25 -9.28 -16.50
CA GLU A 114 -7.85 -8.28 -17.38
C GLU A 114 -7.02 -6.97 -17.42
N LEU A 115 -6.50 -6.53 -16.26
CA LEU A 115 -5.61 -5.37 -16.20
C LEU A 115 -4.24 -5.65 -16.84
N TYR A 116 -3.67 -6.83 -16.60
CA TYR A 116 -2.38 -7.24 -17.15
C TYR A 116 -2.40 -7.37 -18.68
N ASP A 117 -3.44 -8.00 -19.22
CA ASP A 117 -3.63 -8.21 -20.67
C ASP A 117 -3.95 -6.91 -21.43
N SER A 118 -4.21 -5.81 -20.72
CA SER A 118 -4.49 -4.51 -21.34
C SER A 118 -3.30 -3.85 -22.03
N GLU A 119 -2.07 -4.38 -21.83
CA GLU A 119 -0.81 -3.92 -22.44
C GLU A 119 -0.56 -2.40 -22.34
N THR A 120 -1.02 -1.77 -21.28
CA THR A 120 -0.96 -0.31 -21.10
C THR A 120 0.40 0.21 -20.65
N GLY A 121 1.34 -0.66 -20.30
CA GLY A 121 2.64 -0.31 -19.74
C GLY A 121 2.62 0.00 -18.23
N PHE A 122 1.48 0.04 -17.57
CA PHE A 122 1.42 0.16 -16.10
C PHE A 122 1.82 -1.15 -15.42
N GLU A 123 2.62 -1.06 -14.34
CA GLU A 123 2.85 -2.20 -13.46
C GLU A 123 1.62 -2.41 -12.58
N PHE A 124 0.79 -3.40 -12.92
CA PHE A 124 -0.30 -3.84 -12.06
C PHE A 124 0.20 -4.88 -11.06
N VAL A 125 0.08 -4.57 -9.77
CA VAL A 125 0.49 -5.46 -8.68
C VAL A 125 -0.66 -6.42 -8.35
N PRO A 126 -0.46 -7.75 -8.52
CA PRO A 126 -1.45 -8.75 -8.12
C PRO A 126 -1.62 -8.75 -6.61
N THR A 127 -2.84 -8.99 -6.15
CA THR A 127 -3.17 -9.07 -4.73
C THR A 127 -3.60 -10.48 -4.36
N ILE A 128 -3.03 -11.02 -3.28
CA ILE A 128 -3.50 -12.29 -2.68
C ILE A 128 -4.36 -12.00 -1.46
N GLN A 129 -5.42 -12.78 -1.30
CA GLN A 129 -6.45 -12.62 -0.28
C GLN A 129 -6.66 -13.92 0.49
N GLY A 130 -6.81 -13.84 1.80
CA GLY A 130 -7.07 -14.99 2.66
C GLY A 130 -7.32 -14.57 4.11
N GLN A 131 -7.85 -15.50 4.90
CA GLN A 131 -7.95 -15.37 6.36
C GLN A 131 -6.89 -16.23 7.05
N THR A 132 -6.51 -17.37 6.43
CA THR A 132 -5.48 -18.30 6.93
C THR A 132 -4.33 -18.40 5.94
N LEU A 133 -3.16 -18.84 6.41
CA LEU A 133 -1.99 -19.07 5.56
C LEU A 133 -2.31 -20.03 4.39
N GLU A 134 -3.10 -21.08 4.67
CA GLU A 134 -3.52 -22.03 3.64
C GLU A 134 -4.33 -21.37 2.53
N GLN A 135 -5.26 -20.47 2.87
CA GLN A 135 -6.06 -19.73 1.90
C GLN A 135 -5.19 -18.76 1.05
N TYR A 136 -4.20 -18.11 1.65
CA TYR A 136 -3.24 -17.29 0.87
C TYR A 136 -2.42 -18.16 -0.09
N ARG A 137 -1.91 -19.30 0.35
CA ARG A 137 -1.17 -20.25 -0.50
C ARG A 137 -2.03 -20.82 -1.62
N HIS A 138 -3.28 -21.14 -1.33
CA HIS A 138 -4.25 -21.55 -2.34
C HIS A 138 -4.42 -20.46 -3.41
N HIS A 139 -4.60 -19.21 -2.99
CA HIS A 139 -4.74 -18.08 -3.91
C HIS A 139 -3.48 -17.87 -4.78
N VAL A 140 -2.27 -18.05 -4.24
CA VAL A 140 -1.03 -18.08 -5.02
C VAL A 140 -1.07 -19.21 -6.08
N GLY A 141 -1.61 -20.37 -5.71
CA GLY A 141 -1.84 -21.50 -6.63
C GLY A 141 -2.74 -21.12 -7.81
N MET A 142 -3.83 -20.40 -7.55
CA MET A 142 -4.78 -19.95 -8.59
C MET A 142 -4.13 -19.04 -9.63
N TYR A 143 -3.23 -18.13 -9.23
CA TYR A 143 -2.43 -17.32 -10.17
C TYR A 143 -1.52 -18.21 -11.02
N ARG A 144 -0.84 -19.19 -10.39
CA ARG A 144 0.05 -20.12 -11.11
C ARG A 144 -0.69 -20.95 -12.13
N GLU A 145 -1.90 -21.43 -11.85
CA GLU A 145 -2.77 -22.16 -12.78
C GLU A 145 -3.16 -21.33 -14.01
N ARG A 146 -3.12 -20.01 -13.89
CA ARG A 146 -3.34 -19.05 -14.98
C ARG A 146 -2.05 -18.57 -15.65
N GLY A 147 -0.90 -19.19 -15.33
CA GLY A 147 0.40 -18.90 -15.93
C GLY A 147 1.23 -17.82 -15.23
N PHE A 148 0.77 -17.29 -14.09
CA PHE A 148 1.47 -16.24 -13.35
C PHE A 148 2.25 -16.83 -12.16
N ASP A 149 3.57 -16.84 -12.25
CA ASP A 149 4.44 -17.18 -11.11
C ASP A 149 4.70 -15.92 -10.26
N LEU A 150 3.94 -15.75 -9.20
CA LEU A 150 4.04 -14.58 -8.32
C LEU A 150 5.42 -14.44 -7.66
N LYS A 151 6.21 -15.50 -7.56
CA LYS A 151 7.58 -15.45 -7.01
C LYS A 151 8.57 -14.70 -7.89
N ARG A 152 8.26 -14.56 -9.19
CA ARG A 152 9.07 -13.82 -10.15
C ARG A 152 8.72 -12.35 -10.25
N LEU A 153 7.62 -11.94 -9.61
CA LEU A 153 7.17 -10.57 -9.66
C LEU A 153 7.93 -9.72 -8.64
N ASN A 154 8.15 -8.47 -9.02
CA ASN A 154 8.80 -7.49 -8.15
C ASN A 154 7.99 -7.20 -6.88
N ARG A 155 6.64 -7.33 -6.95
CA ARG A 155 5.75 -7.03 -5.85
C ARG A 155 4.47 -7.86 -5.91
N VAL A 156 4.00 -8.32 -4.74
CA VAL A 156 2.72 -9.02 -4.56
C VAL A 156 2.01 -8.39 -3.36
N GLY A 157 0.83 -7.84 -3.57
CA GLY A 157 0.02 -7.27 -2.51
C GLY A 157 -0.59 -8.36 -1.60
N VAL A 158 -0.54 -8.16 -0.28
CA VAL A 158 -1.23 -9.01 0.70
C VAL A 158 -2.37 -8.21 1.32
N GLY A 159 -3.60 -8.57 0.95
CA GLY A 159 -4.81 -7.91 1.43
C GLY A 159 -5.46 -8.63 2.62
N SER A 160 -6.58 -8.08 3.11
CA SER A 160 -7.36 -8.59 4.25
C SER A 160 -6.58 -8.70 5.57
N VAL A 161 -5.55 -7.88 5.75
CA VAL A 161 -4.71 -7.86 6.95
C VAL A 161 -4.93 -6.63 7.83
N CYS A 162 -5.49 -5.53 7.29
CA CYS A 162 -5.53 -4.22 7.94
C CYS A 162 -6.17 -4.19 9.33
N ARG A 163 -7.13 -5.08 9.62
CA ARG A 163 -7.82 -5.18 10.93
C ARG A 163 -7.12 -6.11 11.91
N ARG A 164 -6.21 -6.95 11.42
CA ARG A 164 -5.45 -7.95 12.19
C ARG A 164 -3.94 -7.67 12.20
N GLU A 165 -3.50 -6.56 11.61
CA GLU A 165 -2.09 -6.28 11.28
C GLU A 165 -1.12 -6.32 12.47
N SER A 166 -1.61 -6.16 13.70
CA SER A 166 -0.77 -6.22 14.91
C SER A 166 -0.77 -7.58 15.60
N THR A 167 -1.39 -8.60 15.01
CA THR A 167 -1.50 -9.94 15.61
C THR A 167 -0.29 -10.81 15.27
N ARG A 168 -0.02 -11.79 16.16
CA ARG A 168 0.99 -12.85 15.89
C ARG A 168 0.60 -13.71 14.69
N GLU A 169 -0.69 -13.84 14.43
CA GLU A 169 -1.21 -14.58 13.27
C GLU A 169 -0.78 -13.94 11.97
N ILE A 170 -0.91 -12.61 11.83
CA ILE A 170 -0.47 -11.90 10.62
C ILE A 170 1.06 -11.93 10.50
N GLU A 171 1.81 -11.77 11.60
CA GLU A 171 3.26 -11.96 11.60
C GLU A 171 3.64 -13.36 11.06
N PHE A 172 2.97 -14.41 11.53
CA PHE A 172 3.17 -15.77 11.06
C PHE A 172 2.85 -15.92 9.56
N ILE A 173 1.73 -15.34 9.09
CA ILE A 173 1.34 -15.36 7.68
C ILE A 173 2.40 -14.65 6.83
N MET A 174 2.77 -13.41 7.18
CA MET A 174 3.73 -12.62 6.41
C MET A 174 5.09 -13.28 6.33
N SER A 175 5.61 -13.80 7.46
CA SER A 175 6.90 -14.50 7.47
C SER A 175 6.89 -15.76 6.60
N ASN A 176 5.80 -16.54 6.63
CA ASN A 176 5.70 -17.74 5.79
C ASN A 176 5.60 -17.39 4.30
N LEU A 177 4.79 -16.42 3.92
CA LEU A 177 4.66 -15.99 2.53
C LEU A 177 5.99 -15.43 1.98
N ALA A 178 6.75 -14.68 2.79
CA ALA A 178 8.08 -14.23 2.43
C ALA A 178 9.06 -15.42 2.28
N ASN A 179 9.03 -16.38 3.20
CA ASN A 179 9.83 -17.62 3.11
C ASN A 179 9.43 -18.49 1.90
N ASP A 180 8.18 -18.42 1.46
CA ASP A 180 7.72 -19.07 0.23
C ASP A 180 8.28 -18.38 -1.04
N GLY A 181 8.99 -17.25 -0.90
CA GLY A 181 9.69 -16.52 -1.97
C GLY A 181 8.88 -15.38 -2.59
N LEU A 182 7.85 -14.87 -1.91
CA LEU A 182 7.07 -13.73 -2.39
C LEU A 182 7.71 -12.39 -1.97
N SER A 183 7.80 -11.44 -2.90
CA SER A 183 8.15 -10.04 -2.63
C SER A 183 6.90 -9.27 -2.15
N ILE A 184 6.68 -9.22 -0.84
CA ILE A 184 5.41 -8.80 -0.25
C ILE A 184 5.27 -7.27 -0.16
N HIS A 185 4.14 -6.74 -0.65
CA HIS A 185 3.62 -5.44 -0.26
C HIS A 185 2.48 -5.62 0.77
N GLY A 186 2.66 -5.06 1.96
CA GLY A 186 1.64 -5.07 3.00
C GLY A 186 0.71 -3.86 2.89
N PHE A 187 -0.57 -4.07 2.54
CA PHE A 187 -1.53 -2.98 2.48
C PHE A 187 -1.95 -2.48 3.87
N GLY A 188 -1.92 -1.16 4.08
CA GLY A 188 -2.46 -0.49 5.25
C GLY A 188 -1.76 -0.85 6.56
N VAL A 189 -0.47 -1.19 6.54
CA VAL A 189 0.29 -1.62 7.73
C VAL A 189 0.51 -0.44 8.66
N LYS A 190 0.06 -0.57 9.91
CA LYS A 190 0.23 0.45 10.95
C LYS A 190 1.50 0.19 11.78
N SER A 191 1.79 1.10 12.71
CA SER A 191 2.99 1.02 13.56
C SER A 191 3.14 -0.31 14.33
N GLY A 192 2.04 -0.97 14.70
CA GLY A 192 2.07 -2.28 15.35
C GLY A 192 2.57 -3.39 14.43
N GLY A 193 2.12 -3.42 13.19
CA GLY A 193 2.57 -4.34 12.16
C GLY A 193 4.03 -4.07 11.76
N MET A 194 4.41 -2.80 11.59
CA MET A 194 5.80 -2.42 11.30
C MET A 194 6.78 -3.02 12.31
N LYS A 195 6.49 -2.90 13.60
CA LYS A 195 7.34 -3.45 14.66
C LYS A 195 7.47 -4.97 14.64
N ARG A 196 6.49 -5.69 14.08
CA ARG A 196 6.45 -7.15 14.12
C ARG A 196 7.04 -7.81 12.89
N TYR A 197 6.70 -7.33 11.70
CA TYR A 197 6.98 -8.08 10.47
C TYR A 197 7.51 -7.21 9.31
N ALA A 198 7.95 -5.96 9.57
CA ALA A 198 8.55 -5.14 8.52
C ALA A 198 9.74 -5.82 7.80
N GLN A 199 10.52 -6.64 8.53
CA GLN A 199 11.65 -7.40 7.95
C GLN A 199 11.22 -8.44 6.91
N HIS A 200 9.95 -8.81 6.86
CA HIS A 200 9.38 -9.77 5.90
C HIS A 200 8.70 -9.08 4.71
N LEU A 201 8.64 -7.74 4.73
CA LEU A 201 8.02 -6.96 3.68
C LEU A 201 9.08 -6.38 2.74
N LYS A 202 8.82 -6.42 1.43
CA LYS A 202 9.53 -5.59 0.47
C LYS A 202 9.07 -4.14 0.61
N SER A 203 7.76 -3.92 0.64
CA SER A 203 7.17 -2.60 0.77
C SER A 203 5.87 -2.62 1.58
N ALA A 204 5.44 -1.45 2.02
CA ALA A 204 4.15 -1.25 2.68
C ALA A 204 3.61 0.15 2.43
N ASP A 205 2.31 0.33 2.71
CA ASP A 205 1.68 1.64 2.78
C ASP A 205 0.98 1.85 4.13
N SER A 206 0.68 3.08 4.46
CA SER A 206 -0.20 3.41 5.58
C SER A 206 -0.81 4.81 5.51
N LEU A 207 -2.10 4.90 5.84
CA LEU A 207 -2.81 6.14 6.14
C LEU A 207 -3.07 6.32 7.66
N ALA A 208 -2.40 5.52 8.50
CA ALA A 208 -2.63 5.50 9.95
C ALA A 208 -2.34 6.86 10.64
N TRP A 209 -1.43 7.64 10.10
CA TRP A 209 -1.13 8.99 10.59
C TRP A 209 -2.38 9.88 10.60
N SER A 210 -3.13 9.90 9.51
CA SER A 210 -4.35 10.70 9.37
C SER A 210 -5.45 10.24 10.32
N PHE A 211 -5.64 8.92 10.44
CA PHE A 211 -6.60 8.33 11.37
C PHE A 211 -6.24 8.65 12.82
N ASN A 212 -4.98 8.48 13.22
CA ASN A 212 -4.50 8.75 14.57
C ASN A 212 -4.69 10.23 14.94
N ALA A 213 -4.27 11.16 14.08
CA ALA A 213 -4.45 12.58 14.31
C ALA A 213 -5.92 12.96 14.52
N ARG A 214 -6.83 12.36 13.74
CA ARG A 214 -8.27 12.62 13.85
C ARG A 214 -8.87 12.09 15.15
N VAL A 215 -8.56 10.84 15.50
CA VAL A 215 -9.17 10.16 16.66
C VAL A 215 -8.58 10.69 17.97
N ARG A 216 -7.25 10.88 18.02
CA ARG A 216 -6.54 11.35 19.21
C ARG A 216 -6.45 12.86 19.31
N LYS A 217 -6.92 13.59 18.28
CA LYS A 217 -6.80 15.05 18.16
C LYS A 217 -5.34 15.50 18.29
N GLU A 218 -4.44 14.78 17.64
CA GLU A 218 -3.01 15.07 17.65
C GLU A 218 -2.66 16.19 16.67
N TYR A 219 -1.64 16.96 17.01
CA TYR A 219 -1.12 18.10 16.26
C TYR A 219 0.37 17.89 15.97
N CYS A 220 0.84 18.39 14.83
CA CYS A 220 2.28 18.52 14.57
C CYS A 220 2.86 19.69 15.36
N GLN A 221 4.20 19.75 15.45
CA GLN A 221 4.90 20.81 16.17
C GLN A 221 4.45 22.22 15.73
N VAL A 222 4.28 22.43 14.42
CA VAL A 222 3.84 23.72 13.87
C VAL A 222 2.44 24.15 14.34
N HIS A 223 1.52 23.20 14.56
CA HIS A 223 0.14 23.49 14.93
C HIS A 223 -0.14 23.40 16.45
N GLN A 224 0.80 22.86 17.23
CA GLN A 224 0.67 22.80 18.69
C GLN A 224 0.58 24.20 19.31
N GLU A 225 1.33 25.16 18.77
CA GLU A 225 1.41 26.52 19.30
C GLU A 225 0.25 27.41 18.86
N ASN A 226 -0.31 27.16 17.66
CA ASN A 226 -1.22 28.10 17.00
C ASN A 226 -2.70 27.67 17.00
N HIS A 227 -3.03 26.43 17.34
CA HIS A 227 -4.41 25.86 17.39
C HIS A 227 -5.32 26.24 16.20
N THR A 228 -4.73 26.53 15.03
CA THR A 228 -5.46 27.04 13.85
C THR A 228 -6.32 25.98 13.17
N THR A 229 -6.14 24.71 13.54
CA THR A 229 -6.86 23.57 12.96
C THR A 229 -7.50 22.73 14.05
N LYS A 230 -8.58 21.99 13.71
CA LYS A 230 -9.25 21.06 14.63
C LYS A 230 -8.36 19.86 15.01
N ASN A 231 -7.50 19.41 14.12
CA ASN A 231 -6.48 18.35 14.27
C ASN A 231 -5.61 18.31 13.02
N CYS A 232 -4.54 17.51 13.03
CA CYS A 232 -3.60 17.37 11.91
C CYS A 232 -3.88 16.19 10.96
N ALA A 233 -5.12 15.69 10.89
CA ALA A 233 -5.47 14.55 10.01
C ALA A 233 -5.25 14.80 8.51
N ASN A 234 -5.10 16.04 8.08
CA ASN A 234 -4.82 16.46 6.70
C ASN A 234 -3.50 17.23 6.56
N CYS A 235 -2.70 17.29 7.62
CA CYS A 235 -1.48 18.08 7.66
C CYS A 235 -0.28 17.27 7.17
N PHE A 236 0.42 17.75 6.15
CA PHE A 236 1.59 17.06 5.62
C PHE A 236 2.77 17.06 6.61
N HIS A 237 2.98 18.13 7.39
CA HIS A 237 4.00 18.15 8.44
C HIS A 237 3.80 17.02 9.47
N TYR A 238 2.56 16.83 9.93
CA TYR A 238 2.26 15.72 10.84
C TYR A 238 2.48 14.35 10.19
N ALA A 239 2.18 14.22 8.89
CA ALA A 239 2.41 12.99 8.14
C ALA A 239 3.91 12.64 8.09
N VAL A 240 4.77 13.64 7.84
CA VAL A 240 6.23 13.47 7.83
C VAL A 240 6.75 13.17 9.24
N GLU A 241 6.32 13.89 10.29
CA GLU A 241 6.71 13.59 11.67
C GLU A 241 6.32 12.16 12.09
N TRP A 242 5.13 11.71 11.66
CA TRP A 242 4.70 10.35 11.91
C TRP A 242 5.55 9.33 11.15
N PHE A 243 5.87 9.60 9.88
CA PHE A 243 6.73 8.75 9.06
C PHE A 243 8.10 8.57 9.72
N ASN A 244 8.79 9.66 10.04
CA ASN A 244 10.12 9.63 10.67
C ASN A 244 10.13 8.86 12.00
N ARG A 245 9.08 9.01 12.79
CA ARG A 245 8.97 8.34 14.10
C ARG A 245 8.59 6.86 14.00
N CYS A 246 7.71 6.49 13.06
CA CYS A 246 7.05 5.19 13.07
C CYS A 246 7.47 4.26 11.93
N ILE A 247 8.04 4.78 10.86
CA ILE A 247 8.31 4.03 9.63
C ILE A 247 9.80 4.00 9.31
N GLU A 248 10.44 5.16 9.25
CA GLU A 248 11.85 5.30 8.87
C GLU A 248 12.79 4.34 9.62
N PRO A 249 12.62 4.07 10.94
CA PRO A 249 13.44 3.10 11.66
C PRO A 249 13.33 1.64 11.16
N HIS A 250 12.36 1.34 10.32
CA HIS A 250 12.11 0.01 9.75
C HIS A 250 12.50 -0.11 8.27
N LEU A 251 12.97 0.98 7.66
CA LEU A 251 13.49 0.94 6.30
C LEU A 251 14.93 0.39 6.32
N SER A 252 15.21 -0.53 5.38
CA SER A 252 16.57 -0.94 5.07
C SER A 252 17.12 0.05 4.07
N PHE A 253 18.17 0.75 4.45
CA PHE A 253 18.94 1.52 3.49
C PHE A 253 20.07 0.61 2.98
N ASP A 254 20.10 0.36 1.68
CA ASP A 254 21.26 -0.26 1.05
C ASP A 254 22.43 0.73 1.16
N CYS A 255 23.28 0.49 2.12
CA CYS A 255 24.51 1.25 2.26
C CYS A 255 25.57 0.64 1.34
N GLU A 256 25.92 1.31 0.25
CA GLU A 256 27.05 0.96 -0.61
C GLU A 256 28.42 1.17 0.08
N CYS A 257 28.44 1.44 1.36
CA CYS A 257 29.64 1.68 2.13
C CYS A 257 30.44 0.39 2.34
N ILE A 258 31.72 0.43 2.02
CA ILE A 258 32.67 -0.70 2.14
C ILE A 258 33.00 -1.05 3.60
N ASN A 259 32.71 -0.15 4.56
CA ASN A 259 33.00 -0.31 5.98
C ASN A 259 31.72 -0.62 6.78
N THR A 260 31.42 -1.88 6.97
CA THR A 260 30.43 -2.36 7.94
C THR A 260 31.14 -2.88 9.19
N ASP A 261 30.61 -2.56 10.39
CA ASP A 261 31.01 -3.25 11.61
C ASP A 261 30.59 -4.73 11.60
N MET A 262 31.06 -5.52 12.55
CA MET A 262 30.71 -6.95 12.66
C MET A 262 29.21 -7.22 12.86
N GLY A 263 28.36 -6.20 12.96
CA GLY A 263 26.91 -6.26 13.05
C GLY A 263 26.17 -5.76 11.79
N GLY A 264 26.87 -5.47 10.70
CA GLY A 264 26.28 -5.06 9.41
C GLY A 264 25.77 -3.60 9.36
N LYS A 265 26.13 -2.76 10.34
CA LYS A 265 25.78 -1.33 10.36
C LYS A 265 26.94 -0.47 9.88
N CYS A 266 26.66 0.41 8.92
CA CYS A 266 27.65 1.38 8.44
C CYS A 266 27.91 2.45 9.49
N THR A 267 29.18 2.58 9.91
CA THR A 267 29.62 3.59 10.89
C THR A 267 29.55 5.02 10.35
N ASP A 268 29.62 5.21 9.03
CA ASP A 268 29.63 6.55 8.42
C ASP A 268 28.22 7.09 8.22
N CYS A 269 27.23 6.21 7.93
CA CYS A 269 25.82 6.60 7.85
C CYS A 269 25.21 6.96 9.21
N LEU A 270 25.74 6.40 10.32
CA LEU A 270 25.29 6.74 11.68
C LEU A 270 25.74 8.14 12.13
N ARG A 271 26.75 8.75 11.48
CA ARG A 271 27.24 10.09 11.81
C ARG A 271 26.54 11.22 11.06
N SER A 272 25.78 10.91 10.00
CA SER A 272 25.06 11.92 9.21
C SER A 272 23.64 12.21 9.72
N VAL A 273 23.19 11.53 10.79
CA VAL A 273 21.84 11.65 11.38
C VAL A 273 21.91 12.19 12.83
N ALA A 274 23.06 12.72 13.27
CA ALA A 274 23.23 13.32 14.60
C ALA A 274 23.22 14.86 14.55
#